data_d393b943376a88df94610c96c72d635e
#
_entry.id   d393b943376a88df94610c96c72d635e
#
_cell.length_a   1.000
_cell.length_b   1.000
_cell.length_c   1.000
_cell.angle_alpha   90.00
_cell.angle_beta   90.00
_cell.angle_gamma   90.00
#
_symmetry.space_group_name_H-M   'P 1'
#
loop_
_entity.id
_entity.type
_entity.pdbx_description
1 polymer ?
#
loop_
_entity_poly.entity_id
_entity_poly.type
_entity_poly.pdbx_seq_one_letter_code
_entity_poly.pdbx_strand_id
1 'polypeptide(L)'
;MGGICYPRRKQRRFAMKRLLDNDWQEQLQESFEQPYYQQLRAFLKQEYAQQKIHPAMDHIYEALKLTPYHDVKVVILGQDPYHGPHQAHGLSFSVQPGVKIPPSLRNIYKELADDLGIAPVSHGYLVPWAQQGVLLLNTVLTVREGQAYSHHGHGWEQLTDTIIEKLNQREKPVIFVLWGKPAQKKAALLDTSKHIIITAPHPSPLSAHRGFFGSKPFSKINQALLALGEEPISWALPEKITQL
;
A
#
# COMPACT_ATOMS: atom_id res chain seq x y z
N MET A 1 11.42 30.52 56.21
CA MET A 1 11.02 29.28 55.51
C MET A 1 11.21 29.49 54.02
N GLY A 2 12.34 29.04 53.47
CA GLY A 2 12.70 29.25 52.07
C GLY A 2 12.27 28.04 51.24
N GLY A 3 11.30 28.22 50.33
CA GLY A 3 10.87 27.20 49.40
C GLY A 3 11.87 27.06 48.25
N ILE A 4 12.49 25.91 48.12
CA ILE A 4 13.39 25.59 47.01
C ILE A 4 12.54 25.24 45.78
N CYS A 5 12.57 26.14 44.80
CA CYS A 5 11.91 25.97 43.49
C CYS A 5 12.81 25.09 42.62
N TYR A 6 12.42 23.85 42.38
CA TYR A 6 13.12 22.96 41.42
C TYR A 6 12.73 23.39 39.99
N PRO A 7 13.72 23.64 39.09
CA PRO A 7 13.41 23.95 37.72
C PRO A 7 12.82 22.72 37.00
N ARG A 8 11.63 22.89 36.41
CA ARG A 8 11.03 21.87 35.52
C ARG A 8 12.03 21.53 34.41
N ARG A 9 12.52 20.28 34.41
CA ARG A 9 13.29 19.72 33.31
C ARG A 9 12.44 19.84 32.04
N LYS A 10 12.84 20.72 31.12
CA LYS A 10 12.35 20.70 29.73
C LYS A 10 12.74 19.33 29.15
N GLN A 11 11.76 18.43 29.00
CA GLN A 11 11.94 17.24 28.18
C GLN A 11 12.33 17.72 26.78
N ARG A 12 13.58 17.53 26.41
CA ARG A 12 14.00 17.66 25.02
C ARG A 12 13.26 16.56 24.26
N ARG A 13 12.16 16.91 23.58
CA ARG A 13 11.62 16.10 22.50
C ARG A 13 12.75 15.97 21.48
N PHE A 14 13.39 14.81 21.47
CA PHE A 14 14.25 14.45 20.33
C PHE A 14 13.30 14.46 19.11
N ALA A 15 13.50 15.41 18.20
CA ALA A 15 12.80 15.43 16.96
C ALA A 15 13.09 14.10 16.25
N MET A 16 12.11 13.20 16.18
CA MET A 16 12.26 11.96 15.43
C MET A 16 12.60 12.33 13.99
N LYS A 17 13.57 11.63 13.42
CA LYS A 17 13.92 11.80 12.01
C LYS A 17 12.65 11.60 11.19
N ARG A 18 12.31 12.58 10.37
CA ARG A 18 11.17 12.51 9.44
C ARG A 18 11.36 11.29 8.53
N LEU A 19 10.36 10.41 8.48
CA LEU A 19 10.38 9.17 7.69
C LEU A 19 9.78 9.38 6.30
N LEU A 20 8.81 10.29 6.21
CA LEU A 20 8.10 10.65 4.99
C LEU A 20 8.21 12.15 4.77
N ASP A 21 8.37 12.58 3.53
CA ASP A 21 8.54 13.99 3.13
C ASP A 21 7.25 14.64 2.60
N ASN A 22 6.15 13.90 2.65
CA ASN A 22 4.81 14.38 2.32
C ASN A 22 3.87 14.41 3.54
N ASP A 23 2.58 14.63 3.31
CA ASP A 23 1.53 14.79 4.31
C ASP A 23 1.21 13.51 5.11
N TRP A 24 1.62 12.33 4.66
CA TRP A 24 1.55 11.11 5.45
C TRP A 24 2.37 11.19 6.74
N GLN A 25 3.45 11.99 6.77
CA GLN A 25 4.24 12.17 8.00
C GLN A 25 3.40 12.67 9.17
N GLU A 26 2.52 13.63 8.91
CA GLU A 26 1.64 14.20 9.94
C GLU A 26 0.56 13.19 10.35
N GLN A 27 0.00 12.47 9.39
CA GLN A 27 -1.05 11.48 9.65
C GLN A 27 -0.57 10.31 10.49
N LEU A 28 0.70 9.92 10.37
CA LEU A 28 1.28 8.74 10.99
C LEU A 28 2.24 9.05 12.15
N GLN A 29 2.43 10.33 12.50
CA GLN A 29 3.38 10.76 13.53
C GLN A 29 3.14 10.03 14.86
N GLU A 30 1.89 9.98 15.33
CA GLU A 30 1.53 9.29 16.57
C GLU A 30 1.84 7.80 16.52
N SER A 31 1.59 7.15 15.37
CA SER A 31 1.88 5.72 15.17
C SER A 31 3.36 5.42 15.24
N PHE A 32 4.21 6.30 14.68
CA PHE A 32 5.66 6.17 14.73
C PHE A 32 6.25 6.31 16.13
N GLU A 33 5.51 6.92 17.06
CA GLU A 33 5.89 7.07 18.47
C GLU A 33 5.40 5.91 19.34
N GLN A 34 4.51 5.05 18.83
CA GLN A 34 3.93 3.94 19.59
C GLN A 34 4.94 2.82 19.89
N PRO A 35 4.78 2.11 21.03
CA PRO A 35 5.65 1.00 21.39
C PRO A 35 5.72 -0.12 20.33
N TYR A 36 4.59 -0.45 19.70
CA TYR A 36 4.58 -1.50 18.65
C TYR A 36 5.47 -1.13 17.48
N TYR A 37 5.48 0.14 17.09
CA TYR A 37 6.30 0.59 15.98
C TYR A 37 7.80 0.61 16.34
N GLN A 38 8.15 0.95 17.58
CA GLN A 38 9.53 0.85 18.05
C GLN A 38 10.01 -0.61 18.09
N GLN A 39 9.14 -1.55 18.49
CA GLN A 39 9.42 -2.99 18.42
C GLN A 39 9.59 -3.47 16.99
N LEU A 40 8.72 -3.05 16.07
CA LEU A 40 8.83 -3.33 14.65
C LEU A 40 10.17 -2.82 14.09
N ARG A 41 10.57 -1.60 14.41
CA ARG A 41 11.86 -1.04 13.98
C ARG A 41 13.05 -1.85 14.50
N ALA A 42 13.00 -2.27 15.76
CA ALA A 42 14.06 -3.11 16.35
C ALA A 42 14.15 -4.47 15.65
N PHE A 43 13.00 -5.10 15.40
CA PHE A 43 12.89 -6.33 14.61
C PHE A 43 13.48 -6.15 13.20
N LEU A 44 13.05 -5.13 12.46
CA LEU A 44 13.53 -4.86 11.11
C LEU A 44 15.05 -4.60 11.07
N LYS A 45 15.59 -3.87 12.04
CA LYS A 45 17.04 -3.65 12.12
C LYS A 45 17.81 -4.97 12.21
N GLN A 46 17.31 -5.93 12.98
CA GLN A 46 17.91 -7.24 13.09
C GLN A 46 17.74 -8.04 11.79
N GLU A 47 16.54 -8.03 11.20
CA GLU A 47 16.23 -8.74 9.96
C GLU A 47 17.12 -8.28 8.80
N TYR A 48 17.20 -6.97 8.54
CA TYR A 48 18.05 -6.43 7.48
C TYR A 48 19.55 -6.63 7.72
N ALA A 49 19.98 -6.83 8.96
CA ALA A 49 21.36 -7.14 9.28
C ALA A 49 21.73 -8.62 9.06
N GLN A 50 20.76 -9.53 9.15
CA GLN A 50 21.01 -10.97 9.20
C GLN A 50 20.38 -11.75 8.03
N GLN A 51 19.41 -11.17 7.33
CA GLN A 51 18.61 -11.82 6.30
C GLN A 51 18.56 -10.96 5.03
N LYS A 52 18.20 -11.59 3.91
CA LYS A 52 17.82 -10.87 2.71
C LYS A 52 16.34 -10.51 2.81
N ILE A 53 16.05 -9.21 2.87
CA ILE A 53 14.70 -8.66 3.06
C ILE A 53 14.29 -7.89 1.82
N HIS A 54 13.02 -7.99 1.47
CA HIS A 54 12.39 -7.23 0.40
C HIS A 54 11.22 -6.40 0.92
N PRO A 55 11.02 -5.21 0.34
CA PRO A 55 11.89 -4.47 -0.56
C PRO A 55 13.17 -3.97 0.13
N ALA A 56 14.07 -3.30 -0.59
CA ALA A 56 15.17 -2.54 0.02
C ALA A 56 14.63 -1.52 1.03
N MET A 57 15.42 -1.19 2.05
CA MET A 57 14.94 -0.42 3.22
C MET A 57 14.39 0.97 2.86
N ASP A 58 14.96 1.63 1.86
CA ASP A 58 14.54 2.94 1.34
C ASP A 58 13.23 2.89 0.55
N HIS A 59 12.82 1.71 0.08
CA HIS A 59 11.56 1.47 -0.64
C HIS A 59 10.40 0.96 0.23
N ILE A 60 10.60 0.76 1.55
CA ILE A 60 9.55 0.21 2.43
C ILE A 60 8.24 1.02 2.33
N TYR A 61 8.35 2.35 2.30
CA TYR A 61 7.21 3.29 2.29
C TYR A 61 6.93 3.88 0.91
N GLU A 62 7.40 3.26 -0.17
CA GLU A 62 7.30 3.81 -1.53
C GLU A 62 5.85 4.09 -1.95
N ALA A 63 4.91 3.23 -1.57
CA ALA A 63 3.48 3.46 -1.83
C ALA A 63 2.99 4.79 -1.23
N LEU A 64 3.41 5.11 0.00
CA LEU A 64 3.04 6.36 0.67
C LEU A 64 3.76 7.58 0.08
N LYS A 65 5.02 7.42 -0.34
CA LYS A 65 5.79 8.50 -0.95
C LYS A 65 5.21 8.91 -2.30
N LEU A 66 4.83 7.92 -3.13
CA LEU A 66 4.31 8.13 -4.48
C LEU A 66 2.85 8.59 -4.50
N THR A 67 2.08 8.28 -3.46
CA THR A 67 0.67 8.65 -3.35
C THR A 67 0.45 9.40 -2.03
N PRO A 68 0.59 10.74 -2.01
CA PRO A 68 0.33 11.57 -0.83
C PRO A 68 -1.08 11.36 -0.27
N TYR A 69 -1.25 11.57 1.04
CA TYR A 69 -2.52 11.30 1.74
C TYR A 69 -3.72 12.00 1.09
N HIS A 70 -3.58 13.29 0.77
CA HIS A 70 -4.66 14.07 0.16
C HIS A 70 -4.98 13.65 -1.28
N ASP A 71 -4.02 13.06 -1.98
CA ASP A 71 -4.16 12.66 -3.38
C ASP A 71 -4.74 11.24 -3.54
N VAL A 72 -4.86 10.47 -2.46
CA VAL A 72 -5.43 9.12 -2.52
C VAL A 72 -6.87 9.18 -3.01
N LYS A 73 -7.13 8.56 -4.16
CA LYS A 73 -8.47 8.34 -4.76
C LYS A 73 -8.92 6.90 -4.59
N VAL A 74 -7.98 5.98 -4.78
CA VAL A 74 -8.21 4.52 -4.79
C VAL A 74 -7.16 3.85 -3.91
N VAL A 75 -7.57 2.85 -3.13
CA VAL A 75 -6.65 1.94 -2.42
C VAL A 75 -6.81 0.56 -3.01
N ILE A 76 -5.72 -0.03 -3.50
CA ILE A 76 -5.67 -1.46 -3.87
C ILE A 76 -4.83 -2.17 -2.82
N LEU A 77 -5.48 -3.02 -2.02
CA LEU A 77 -4.86 -3.66 -0.88
C LEU A 77 -4.27 -5.02 -1.26
N GLY A 78 -2.94 -5.14 -1.13
CA GLY A 78 -2.20 -6.41 -1.22
C GLY A 78 -1.95 -7.04 0.15
N GLN A 79 -1.24 -8.14 0.19
CA GLN A 79 -0.89 -8.86 1.43
C GLN A 79 0.52 -8.50 1.89
N ASP A 80 1.52 -9.23 1.43
CA ASP A 80 2.94 -8.99 1.66
C ASP A 80 3.68 -8.76 0.32
N PRO A 81 4.90 -8.21 0.34
CA PRO A 81 5.66 -8.01 -0.88
C PRO A 81 5.99 -9.33 -1.58
N TYR A 82 6.25 -9.28 -2.88
CA TYR A 82 6.88 -10.40 -3.57
C TYR A 82 8.22 -10.72 -2.92
N HIS A 83 8.44 -12.00 -2.64
CA HIS A 83 9.63 -12.47 -1.91
C HIS A 83 10.75 -13.02 -2.80
N GLY A 84 10.61 -12.93 -4.12
CA GLY A 84 11.68 -13.27 -5.06
C GLY A 84 12.71 -12.14 -5.18
N PRO A 85 13.94 -12.46 -5.61
CA PRO A 85 15.00 -11.47 -5.76
C PRO A 85 14.59 -10.37 -6.76
N HIS A 86 14.89 -9.12 -6.41
CA HIS A 86 14.65 -7.92 -7.23
C HIS A 86 13.19 -7.67 -7.64
N GLN A 87 12.19 -8.33 -7.03
CA GLN A 87 10.79 -8.15 -7.40
C GLN A 87 10.19 -6.91 -6.73
N ALA A 88 10.09 -6.91 -5.41
CA ALA A 88 9.39 -5.89 -4.65
C ALA A 88 10.14 -4.56 -4.61
N HIS A 89 9.38 -3.47 -4.73
CA HIS A 89 9.88 -2.10 -4.61
C HIS A 89 8.92 -1.19 -3.82
N GLY A 90 8.12 -1.78 -2.92
CA GLY A 90 7.28 -1.05 -1.97
C GLY A 90 5.85 -0.79 -2.41
N LEU A 91 5.44 -1.23 -3.61
CA LEU A 91 4.05 -1.16 -4.09
C LEU A 91 3.44 -2.55 -4.19
N SER A 92 2.18 -2.71 -3.77
CA SER A 92 1.46 -3.97 -3.93
C SER A 92 1.29 -4.33 -5.41
N PHE A 93 1.40 -5.62 -5.72
CA PHE A 93 1.28 -6.21 -7.08
C PHE A 93 2.34 -5.75 -8.10
N SER A 94 3.11 -4.71 -7.83
CA SER A 94 4.13 -4.15 -8.72
C SER A 94 5.47 -4.85 -8.57
N VAL A 95 6.22 -4.95 -9.66
CA VAL A 95 7.61 -5.40 -9.66
C VAL A 95 8.52 -4.40 -10.37
N GLN A 96 9.82 -4.48 -10.04
CA GLN A 96 10.82 -3.63 -10.69
C GLN A 96 10.92 -3.87 -12.20
N PRO A 97 11.38 -2.87 -12.96
CA PRO A 97 11.70 -3.03 -14.39
C PRO A 97 12.65 -4.21 -14.63
N GLY A 98 12.44 -4.93 -15.76
CA GLY A 98 13.25 -6.08 -16.13
C GLY A 98 12.91 -7.39 -15.40
N VAL A 99 12.02 -7.35 -14.42
CA VAL A 99 11.55 -8.55 -13.70
C VAL A 99 10.36 -9.17 -14.45
N LYS A 100 10.35 -10.51 -14.53
CA LYS A 100 9.22 -11.25 -15.10
C LYS A 100 7.93 -10.94 -14.35
N ILE A 101 6.87 -10.62 -15.10
CA ILE A 101 5.54 -10.30 -14.54
C ILE A 101 5.02 -11.48 -13.71
N PRO A 102 4.72 -11.27 -12.40
CA PRO A 102 4.20 -12.32 -11.54
C PRO A 102 2.81 -12.83 -11.98
N PRO A 103 2.44 -14.06 -11.59
CA PRO A 103 1.17 -14.66 -12.02
C PRO A 103 -0.07 -13.84 -11.65
N SER A 104 -0.13 -13.28 -10.45
CA SER A 104 -1.25 -12.41 -10.04
C SER A 104 -1.35 -11.16 -10.89
N LEU A 105 -0.23 -10.51 -11.21
CA LEU A 105 -0.22 -9.32 -12.04
C LEU A 105 -0.58 -9.64 -13.50
N ARG A 106 -0.19 -10.80 -14.03
CA ARG A 106 -0.67 -11.24 -15.34
C ARG A 106 -2.19 -11.37 -15.39
N ASN A 107 -2.80 -11.88 -14.31
CA ASN A 107 -4.25 -12.00 -14.20
C ASN A 107 -4.91 -10.62 -14.07
N ILE A 108 -4.29 -9.67 -13.36
CA ILE A 108 -4.72 -8.27 -13.30
C ILE A 108 -4.71 -7.65 -14.70
N TYR A 109 -3.64 -7.83 -15.47
CA TYR A 109 -3.54 -7.32 -16.85
C TYR A 109 -4.54 -7.99 -17.80
N LYS A 110 -4.78 -9.30 -17.63
CA LYS A 110 -5.83 -9.98 -18.41
C LYS A 110 -7.21 -9.38 -18.12
N GLU A 111 -7.56 -9.19 -16.86
CA GLU A 111 -8.83 -8.57 -16.48
C GLU A 111 -8.92 -7.11 -16.97
N LEU A 112 -7.82 -6.36 -16.93
CA LEU A 112 -7.75 -5.00 -17.47
C LEU A 112 -8.03 -4.96 -18.97
N ALA A 113 -7.48 -5.91 -19.73
CA ALA A 113 -7.73 -6.05 -21.15
C ALA A 113 -9.19 -6.45 -21.45
N ASP A 114 -9.74 -7.39 -20.67
CA ASP A 114 -11.13 -7.85 -20.82
C ASP A 114 -12.15 -6.76 -20.40
N ASP A 115 -11.81 -5.91 -19.42
CA ASP A 115 -12.69 -4.85 -18.88
C ASP A 115 -12.66 -3.58 -19.74
N LEU A 116 -11.49 -3.10 -20.12
CA LEU A 116 -11.29 -1.80 -20.77
C LEU A 116 -10.67 -1.87 -22.19
N GLY A 117 -10.33 -3.05 -22.69
CA GLY A 117 -9.67 -3.20 -24.00
C GLY A 117 -8.21 -2.71 -24.02
N ILE A 118 -7.58 -2.52 -22.85
CA ILE A 118 -6.20 -2.04 -22.74
C ILE A 118 -5.25 -3.22 -22.89
N ALA A 119 -4.39 -3.19 -23.90
CA ALA A 119 -3.40 -4.24 -24.13
C ALA A 119 -2.39 -4.31 -22.99
N PRO A 120 -2.00 -5.52 -22.54
CA PRO A 120 -0.96 -5.71 -21.55
C PRO A 120 0.39 -5.18 -22.04
N VAL A 121 1.15 -4.53 -21.14
CA VAL A 121 2.55 -4.15 -21.39
C VAL A 121 3.51 -5.30 -21.05
N SER A 122 4.77 -5.18 -21.48
CA SER A 122 5.80 -6.20 -21.28
C SER A 122 6.45 -6.18 -19.89
N HIS A 123 6.13 -5.21 -19.03
CA HIS A 123 6.68 -5.02 -17.69
C HIS A 123 5.61 -5.03 -16.59
N GLY A 124 6.03 -5.16 -15.32
CA GLY A 124 5.14 -5.16 -14.15
C GLY A 124 5.28 -3.91 -13.27
N TYR A 125 5.70 -2.77 -13.79
CA TYR A 125 5.96 -1.55 -13.04
C TYR A 125 4.72 -0.66 -13.01
N LEU A 126 4.09 -0.53 -11.83
CA LEU A 126 2.79 0.13 -11.64
C LEU A 126 2.89 1.56 -11.07
N VAL A 127 4.07 2.14 -10.99
CA VAL A 127 4.27 3.52 -10.50
C VAL A 127 3.36 4.54 -11.21
N PRO A 128 3.09 4.45 -12.53
CA PRO A 128 2.17 5.39 -13.17
C PRO A 128 0.74 5.36 -12.62
N TRP A 129 0.29 4.25 -12.03
CA TRP A 129 -0.99 4.22 -11.32
C TRP A 129 -0.90 4.94 -9.98
N ALA A 130 0.19 4.70 -9.21
CA ALA A 130 0.40 5.36 -7.93
C ALA A 130 0.43 6.89 -8.04
N GLN A 131 1.07 7.41 -9.08
CA GLN A 131 1.16 8.85 -9.38
C GLN A 131 -0.19 9.51 -9.70
N GLN A 132 -1.21 8.73 -10.02
CA GLN A 132 -2.58 9.21 -10.28
C GLN A 132 -3.49 9.13 -9.04
N GLY A 133 -2.97 8.74 -7.89
CA GLY A 133 -3.74 8.62 -6.65
C GLY A 133 -4.22 7.20 -6.34
N VAL A 134 -3.62 6.17 -6.98
CA VAL A 134 -3.87 4.76 -6.62
C VAL A 134 -2.85 4.31 -5.58
N LEU A 135 -3.25 4.28 -4.32
CA LEU A 135 -2.42 3.76 -3.23
C LEU A 135 -2.32 2.23 -3.32
N LEU A 136 -1.19 1.75 -3.81
CA LEU A 136 -0.87 0.32 -3.94
C LEU A 136 -0.23 -0.17 -2.63
N LEU A 137 -1.05 -0.48 -1.63
CA LEU A 137 -0.61 -0.76 -0.26
C LEU A 137 -0.65 -2.27 0.04
N ASN A 138 0.45 -2.82 0.59
CA ASN A 138 0.42 -4.12 1.24
C ASN A 138 0.04 -3.99 2.72
N THR A 139 -0.56 -5.01 3.31
CA THR A 139 -0.86 -5.06 4.75
C THR A 139 0.39 -5.31 5.59
N VAL A 140 1.39 -5.97 5.02
CA VAL A 140 2.73 -6.19 5.59
C VAL A 140 3.74 -5.63 4.59
N LEU A 141 4.65 -4.75 5.02
CA LEU A 141 5.47 -3.99 4.08
C LEU A 141 6.85 -4.60 3.79
N THR A 142 7.22 -5.68 4.49
CA THR A 142 8.51 -6.35 4.30
C THR A 142 8.35 -7.86 4.38
N VAL A 143 9.30 -8.60 3.76
CA VAL A 143 9.30 -10.07 3.73
C VAL A 143 10.73 -10.59 3.57
N ARG A 144 11.05 -11.76 4.14
CA ARG A 144 12.31 -12.45 3.85
C ARG A 144 12.30 -13.06 2.45
N GLU A 145 13.46 -13.05 1.79
CA GLU A 145 13.62 -13.71 0.49
C GLU A 145 13.20 -15.18 0.58
N GLY A 146 12.34 -15.62 -0.35
CA GLY A 146 11.84 -16.98 -0.43
C GLY A 146 10.83 -17.41 0.65
N GLN A 147 10.48 -16.54 1.61
CA GLN A 147 9.64 -16.90 2.75
C GLN A 147 8.40 -16.01 2.87
N ALA A 148 7.36 -16.31 2.10
CA ALA A 148 6.08 -15.62 2.23
C ALA A 148 5.58 -15.62 3.69
N TYR A 149 4.89 -14.55 4.09
CA TYR A 149 4.34 -14.34 5.45
C TYR A 149 5.37 -14.24 6.58
N SER A 150 6.68 -14.21 6.30
CA SER A 150 7.73 -14.23 7.34
C SER A 150 7.71 -13.04 8.29
N HIS A 151 7.11 -11.90 7.92
CA HIS A 151 7.03 -10.69 8.75
C HIS A 151 5.61 -10.38 9.26
N HIS A 152 4.67 -11.32 9.13
CA HIS A 152 3.33 -11.19 9.71
C HIS A 152 3.39 -11.19 11.24
N GLY A 153 2.52 -10.39 11.88
CA GLY A 153 2.40 -10.33 13.34
C GLY A 153 3.51 -9.54 14.04
N HIS A 154 4.38 -8.85 13.32
CA HIS A 154 5.46 -8.05 13.89
C HIS A 154 5.15 -6.55 13.99
N GLY A 155 3.89 -6.15 13.72
CA GLY A 155 3.41 -4.76 13.89
C GLY A 155 3.11 -4.02 12.59
N TRP A 156 3.40 -4.60 11.42
CA TRP A 156 3.03 -3.98 10.14
C TRP A 156 1.52 -3.80 10.00
N GLU A 157 0.74 -4.80 10.39
CA GLU A 157 -0.71 -4.79 10.29
C GLU A 157 -1.32 -3.63 11.11
N GLN A 158 -0.76 -3.32 12.27
CA GLN A 158 -1.20 -2.18 13.09
C GLN A 158 -0.97 -0.85 12.37
N LEU A 159 0.21 -0.67 11.75
CA LEU A 159 0.50 0.55 11.00
C LEU A 159 -0.40 0.68 9.76
N THR A 160 -0.57 -0.41 9.00
CA THR A 160 -1.38 -0.38 7.77
C THR A 160 -2.87 -0.26 8.08
N ASP A 161 -3.35 -0.80 9.20
CA ASP A 161 -4.71 -0.55 9.69
C ASP A 161 -4.89 0.93 10.04
N THR A 162 -3.91 1.56 10.70
CA THR A 162 -3.95 3.01 10.95
C THR A 162 -3.98 3.82 9.65
N ILE A 163 -3.22 3.43 8.62
CA ILE A 163 -3.29 4.08 7.30
C ILE A 163 -4.71 4.01 6.73
N ILE A 164 -5.35 2.85 6.78
CA ILE A 164 -6.73 2.64 6.33
C ILE A 164 -7.70 3.49 7.15
N GLU A 165 -7.56 3.52 8.47
CA GLU A 165 -8.39 4.32 9.38
C GLU A 165 -8.25 5.82 9.12
N LYS A 166 -7.04 6.32 8.87
CA LYS A 166 -6.81 7.73 8.51
C LYS A 166 -7.52 8.09 7.20
N LEU A 167 -7.49 7.22 6.20
CA LEU A 167 -8.24 7.40 4.96
C LEU A 167 -9.76 7.31 5.19
N ASN A 168 -10.21 6.43 6.09
CA ASN A 168 -11.62 6.32 6.47
C ASN A 168 -12.16 7.57 7.18
N GLN A 169 -11.29 8.33 7.86
CA GLN A 169 -11.65 9.58 8.52
C GLN A 169 -11.82 10.77 7.55
N ARG A 170 -11.34 10.65 6.30
CA ARG A 170 -11.47 11.73 5.32
C ARG A 170 -12.94 12.01 4.99
N GLU A 171 -13.26 13.29 4.79
CA GLU A 171 -14.57 13.70 4.27
C GLU A 171 -14.73 13.31 2.81
N LYS A 172 -13.68 13.48 2.01
CA LYS A 172 -13.65 13.09 0.61
C LYS A 172 -13.69 11.56 0.49
N PRO A 173 -14.65 10.98 -0.23
CA PRO A 173 -14.75 9.54 -0.43
C PRO A 173 -13.47 8.95 -1.05
N VAL A 174 -13.16 7.73 -0.64
CA VAL A 174 -12.07 6.92 -1.18
C VAL A 174 -12.64 5.59 -1.67
N ILE A 175 -12.11 5.06 -2.75
CA ILE A 175 -12.51 3.75 -3.30
C ILE A 175 -11.54 2.70 -2.78
N PHE A 176 -12.03 1.71 -2.04
CA PHE A 176 -11.23 0.60 -1.52
C PHE A 176 -11.47 -0.66 -2.34
N VAL A 177 -10.42 -1.16 -2.96
CA VAL A 177 -10.41 -2.38 -3.76
C VAL A 177 -9.83 -3.51 -2.94
N LEU A 178 -10.66 -4.46 -2.56
CA LEU A 178 -10.36 -5.52 -1.61
C LEU A 178 -10.43 -6.88 -2.32
N TRP A 179 -9.30 -7.35 -2.80
CA TRP A 179 -9.18 -8.63 -3.50
C TRP A 179 -8.80 -9.77 -2.57
N GLY A 180 -9.68 -10.73 -2.43
CA GLY A 180 -9.53 -11.92 -1.59
C GLY A 180 -9.95 -11.70 -0.13
N LYS A 181 -10.20 -12.81 0.57
CA LYS A 181 -10.76 -12.80 1.93
C LYS A 181 -9.93 -11.99 2.95
N PRO A 182 -8.58 -12.04 2.97
CA PRO A 182 -7.79 -11.26 3.92
C PRO A 182 -7.99 -9.75 3.75
N ALA A 183 -7.98 -9.25 2.49
CA ALA A 183 -8.24 -7.84 2.21
C ALA A 183 -9.70 -7.45 2.56
N GLN A 184 -10.67 -8.30 2.24
CA GLN A 184 -12.10 -8.06 2.52
C GLN A 184 -12.39 -7.94 4.02
N LYS A 185 -11.62 -8.58 4.90
CA LYS A 185 -11.77 -8.41 6.36
C LYS A 185 -11.52 -6.96 6.79
N LYS A 186 -10.73 -6.19 6.04
CA LYS A 186 -10.46 -4.77 6.31
C LYS A 186 -11.67 -3.87 6.05
N ALA A 187 -12.71 -4.36 5.35
CA ALA A 187 -13.96 -3.64 5.21
C ALA A 187 -14.63 -3.29 6.55
N ALA A 188 -14.36 -4.08 7.60
CA ALA A 188 -14.85 -3.78 8.95
C ALA A 188 -14.29 -2.47 9.56
N LEU A 189 -13.20 -1.92 9.00
CA LEU A 189 -12.60 -0.65 9.41
C LEU A 189 -13.22 0.55 8.67
N LEU A 190 -14.08 0.31 7.67
CA LEU A 190 -14.51 1.31 6.71
C LEU A 190 -15.97 1.73 6.91
N ASP A 191 -16.20 3.03 6.84
CA ASP A 191 -17.53 3.61 6.75
C ASP A 191 -18.09 3.45 5.32
N THR A 192 -18.90 2.43 5.13
CA THR A 192 -19.51 2.10 3.82
C THR A 192 -20.60 3.08 3.37
N SER A 193 -21.04 3.98 4.25
CA SER A 193 -21.96 5.06 3.89
C SER A 193 -21.26 6.19 3.15
N LYS A 194 -19.94 6.32 3.33
CA LYS A 194 -19.11 7.38 2.77
C LYS A 194 -18.15 6.88 1.69
N HIS A 195 -17.48 5.76 1.95
CA HIS A 195 -16.48 5.20 1.06
C HIS A 195 -17.05 4.09 0.17
N ILE A 196 -16.45 3.90 -0.99
CA ILE A 196 -16.89 2.88 -1.95
C ILE A 196 -16.00 1.66 -1.80
N ILE A 197 -16.60 0.48 -1.68
CA ILE A 197 -15.88 -0.78 -1.56
C ILE A 197 -16.15 -1.64 -2.80
N ILE A 198 -15.07 -2.03 -3.50
CA ILE A 198 -15.10 -2.95 -4.63
C ILE A 198 -14.42 -4.24 -4.22
N THR A 199 -15.14 -5.35 -4.24
CA THR A 199 -14.63 -6.66 -3.84
C THR A 199 -14.57 -7.63 -5.00
N ALA A 200 -13.57 -8.52 -4.98
CA ALA A 200 -13.49 -9.68 -5.85
C ALA A 200 -12.63 -10.77 -5.17
N PRO A 201 -12.64 -12.02 -5.67
CA PRO A 201 -11.61 -12.98 -5.32
C PRO A 201 -10.21 -12.45 -5.62
N HIS A 202 -9.19 -13.02 -4.99
CA HIS A 202 -7.80 -12.60 -5.23
C HIS A 202 -7.35 -12.95 -6.67
N PRO A 203 -6.54 -12.10 -7.34
CA PRO A 203 -6.08 -12.33 -8.71
C PRO A 203 -5.07 -13.49 -8.86
N SER A 204 -4.68 -14.17 -7.79
CA SER A 204 -3.78 -15.32 -7.89
C SER A 204 -4.36 -16.44 -8.76
N PRO A 205 -3.51 -17.27 -9.42
CA PRO A 205 -3.99 -18.39 -10.22
C PRO A 205 -4.89 -19.36 -9.44
N LEU A 206 -4.73 -19.43 -8.12
CA LEU A 206 -5.53 -20.30 -7.24
C LEU A 206 -6.99 -19.84 -7.08
N SER A 207 -7.30 -18.59 -7.36
CA SER A 207 -8.61 -17.99 -7.08
C SER A 207 -9.17 -17.11 -8.19
N ALA A 208 -8.40 -16.71 -9.18
CA ALA A 208 -8.84 -15.77 -10.22
C ALA A 208 -10.07 -16.29 -11.00
N HIS A 209 -10.13 -17.59 -11.27
CA HIS A 209 -11.26 -18.22 -11.95
C HIS A 209 -12.54 -18.32 -11.11
N ARG A 210 -12.47 -17.98 -9.81
CA ARG A 210 -13.61 -18.01 -8.90
C ARG A 210 -14.39 -16.69 -8.85
N GLY A 211 -14.18 -15.80 -9.86
CA GLY A 211 -14.90 -14.53 -10.00
C GLY A 211 -14.04 -13.28 -9.93
N PHE A 212 -12.69 -13.37 -9.97
CA PHE A 212 -11.86 -12.22 -10.26
C PHE A 212 -11.98 -11.84 -11.74
N PHE A 213 -11.83 -12.82 -12.65
CA PHE A 213 -12.11 -12.61 -14.06
C PHE A 213 -13.59 -12.30 -14.27
N GLY A 214 -13.87 -11.22 -15.00
CA GLY A 214 -15.21 -10.68 -15.23
C GLY A 214 -15.75 -9.80 -14.10
N SER A 215 -14.95 -9.54 -13.05
CA SER A 215 -15.36 -8.61 -11.97
C SER A 215 -15.36 -7.14 -12.39
N LYS A 216 -14.65 -6.81 -13.47
CA LYS A 216 -14.58 -5.47 -14.07
C LYS A 216 -14.25 -4.36 -13.06
N PRO A 217 -13.16 -4.50 -12.30
CA PRO A 217 -12.86 -3.54 -11.24
C PRO A 217 -12.45 -2.16 -11.79
N PHE A 218 -11.77 -2.11 -12.93
CA PHE A 218 -11.19 -0.88 -13.48
C PHE A 218 -12.26 0.07 -14.01
N SER A 219 -13.23 -0.45 -14.77
CA SER A 219 -14.38 0.34 -15.22
C SER A 219 -15.26 0.79 -14.05
N LYS A 220 -15.47 -0.07 -13.05
CA LYS A 220 -16.22 0.29 -11.84
C LYS A 220 -15.54 1.39 -11.04
N ILE A 221 -14.21 1.35 -10.89
CA ILE A 221 -13.44 2.42 -10.23
C ILE A 221 -13.64 3.74 -10.98
N ASN A 222 -13.47 3.74 -12.30
CA ASN A 222 -13.58 4.95 -13.10
C ASN A 222 -15.01 5.50 -13.10
N GLN A 223 -16.03 4.65 -13.16
CA GLN A 223 -17.43 5.07 -13.00
C GLN A 223 -17.68 5.71 -11.63
N ALA A 224 -17.14 5.12 -10.56
CA ALA A 224 -17.25 5.66 -9.22
C ALA A 224 -16.54 7.01 -9.09
N LEU A 225 -15.33 7.17 -9.64
CA LEU A 225 -14.59 8.43 -9.64
C LEU A 225 -15.38 9.52 -10.38
N LEU A 226 -15.91 9.23 -11.55
CA LEU A 226 -16.73 10.19 -12.31
C LEU A 226 -18.00 10.58 -11.54
N ALA A 227 -18.66 9.66 -10.85
CA ALA A 227 -19.81 9.95 -10.00
C ALA A 227 -19.46 10.85 -8.79
N LEU A 228 -18.22 10.80 -8.33
CA LEU A 228 -17.66 11.65 -7.27
C LEU A 228 -17.14 13.00 -7.80
N GLY A 229 -17.21 13.26 -9.11
CA GLY A 229 -16.65 14.46 -9.74
C GLY A 229 -15.12 14.45 -9.84
N GLU A 230 -14.50 13.25 -9.77
CA GLU A 230 -13.07 13.06 -9.85
C GLU A 230 -12.63 12.63 -11.25
N GLU A 231 -11.41 13.00 -11.63
CA GLU A 231 -10.79 12.50 -12.85
C GLU A 231 -10.58 10.98 -12.77
N PRO A 232 -10.96 10.23 -13.82
CA PRO A 232 -10.75 8.79 -13.87
C PRO A 232 -9.26 8.44 -13.94
N ILE A 233 -8.91 7.23 -13.54
CA ILE A 233 -7.55 6.71 -13.67
C ILE A 233 -7.30 6.27 -15.11
N SER A 234 -6.20 6.71 -15.68
CA SER A 234 -5.65 6.15 -16.92
C SER A 234 -4.92 4.84 -16.57
N TRP A 235 -5.57 3.71 -16.84
CA TRP A 235 -5.02 2.39 -16.51
C TRP A 235 -4.00 1.91 -17.53
N ALA A 236 -3.91 2.53 -18.71
CA ALA A 236 -2.88 2.23 -19.70
C ALA A 236 -1.50 2.59 -19.17
N LEU A 237 -0.59 1.63 -19.21
CA LEU A 237 0.81 1.82 -18.82
C LEU A 237 1.66 2.12 -20.07
N PRO A 238 2.68 2.99 -19.98
CA PRO A 238 3.62 3.22 -21.09
C PRO A 238 4.51 1.98 -21.28
N GLU A 239 4.77 1.57 -22.51
CA GLU A 239 5.70 0.46 -22.80
C GLU A 239 7.14 0.76 -22.36
N LYS A 240 7.58 2.02 -22.45
CA LYS A 240 8.90 2.44 -21.97
C LYS A 240 8.78 3.03 -20.58
N ILE A 241 9.48 2.43 -19.64
CA ILE A 241 9.57 2.92 -18.26
C ILE A 241 10.58 4.07 -18.23
N THR A 242 10.11 5.26 -17.89
CA THR A 242 10.98 6.36 -17.50
C THR A 242 11.22 6.22 -16.00
N GLN A 243 12.43 5.81 -15.61
CA GLN A 243 12.82 5.84 -14.19
C GLN A 243 12.93 7.32 -13.76
N LEU A 244 12.27 7.64 -12.65
CA LEU A 244 12.34 8.95 -12.01
C LEU A 244 13.65 9.11 -11.24
#